data_3d8ee55224add73a1e2f9728b107cd5f
#
_entry.id   3d8ee55224add73a1e2f9728b107cd5f
#
_cell.length_a   1.000
_cell.length_b   1.000
_cell.length_c   1.000
_cell.angle_alpha   90.00
_cell.angle_beta   90.00
_cell.angle_gamma   90.00
#
_symmetry.space_group_name_H-M   'P 1'
#
loop_
_entity.id
_entity.type
_entity.pdbx_description
1 polymer ?
#
loop_
_entity_poly.entity_id
_entity_poly.type
_entity_poly.pdbx_seq_one_letter_code
_entity_poly.pdbx_strand_id
1 'polypeptide(L)'
;PSEKQIQRFLETQRKLGFSYKEVGATHPNSFSPPKNFTHDHNRILIGEGQATFEKAKAAMKNWKAYALGWTNIHPNVQPEKNKTFCVEVNHFGFYSLSSLRIVYVVNEPKRFAYAISTLPG
;
A
#
# COMPACT_ATOMS: atom_id res chain seq x y z
N PRO A 1 7.79 17.78 -5.97
CA PRO A 1 6.78 18.62 -5.35
C PRO A 1 7.20 19.08 -3.96
N SER A 2 6.69 20.21 -3.54
CA SER A 2 6.95 20.74 -2.21
C SER A 2 6.17 19.97 -1.13
N GLU A 3 6.63 20.07 0.11
CA GLU A 3 5.93 19.51 1.26
C GLU A 3 4.47 19.98 1.33
N LYS A 4 4.23 21.26 1.05
CA LYS A 4 2.89 21.85 1.01
C LYS A 4 2.00 21.21 -0.05
N GLN A 5 2.54 20.95 -1.22
CA GLN A 5 1.81 20.31 -2.33
C GLN A 5 1.41 18.89 -1.96
N ILE A 6 2.32 18.14 -1.36
CA ILE A 6 2.07 16.77 -0.90
C ILE A 6 0.98 16.77 0.18
N GLN A 7 1.08 17.65 1.18
CA GLN A 7 0.09 17.74 2.25
C GLN A 7 -1.30 18.12 1.72
N ARG A 8 -1.37 19.05 0.79
CA ARG A 8 -2.62 19.47 0.15
C ARG A 8 -3.24 18.32 -0.65
N PHE A 9 -2.43 17.59 -1.38
CA PHE A 9 -2.87 16.41 -2.13
C PHE A 9 -3.45 15.35 -1.18
N LEU A 10 -2.73 15.01 -0.11
CA LEU A 10 -3.19 14.05 0.88
C LEU A 10 -4.50 14.45 1.54
N GLU A 11 -4.65 15.72 1.92
CA GLU A 11 -5.89 16.24 2.50
C GLU A 11 -7.08 16.04 1.57
N THR A 12 -6.90 16.33 0.29
CA THR A 12 -7.93 16.12 -0.71
C THR A 12 -8.27 14.63 -0.85
N GLN A 13 -7.25 13.78 -0.93
CA GLN A 13 -7.43 12.35 -1.12
C GLN A 13 -8.07 11.67 0.10
N ARG A 14 -7.80 12.14 1.32
CA ARG A 14 -8.41 11.60 2.54
C ARG A 14 -9.93 11.73 2.55
N LYS A 15 -10.46 12.70 1.85
CA LYS A 15 -11.91 12.97 1.76
C LYS A 15 -12.59 12.13 0.69
N LEU A 16 -11.83 11.48 -0.20
CA LEU A 16 -12.39 10.70 -1.29
C LEU A 16 -12.77 9.29 -0.87
N GLY A 17 -13.82 8.75 -1.50
CA GLY A 17 -14.13 7.34 -1.43
C GLY A 17 -13.51 6.60 -2.62
N PHE A 18 -13.61 5.28 -2.62
CA PHE A 18 -13.14 4.46 -3.72
C PHE A 18 -14.07 4.59 -4.93
N SER A 19 -13.49 4.56 -6.15
CA SER A 19 -14.25 4.61 -7.39
C SER A 19 -14.82 3.25 -7.81
N TYR A 20 -14.52 2.20 -7.06
CA TYR A 20 -14.97 0.83 -7.32
C TYR A 20 -15.45 0.21 -6.01
N LYS A 21 -16.32 -0.81 -6.12
CA LYS A 21 -16.95 -1.45 -4.95
C LYS A 21 -16.23 -2.71 -4.47
N GLU A 22 -15.28 -3.23 -5.24
CA GLU A 22 -14.58 -4.48 -4.97
C GLU A 22 -13.43 -4.30 -3.96
N VAL A 23 -13.54 -3.31 -3.09
CA VAL A 23 -12.54 -3.01 -2.05
C VAL A 23 -12.48 -4.17 -1.06
N GLY A 24 -11.27 -4.64 -0.80
CA GLY A 24 -11.05 -5.76 0.13
C GLY A 24 -11.37 -7.14 -0.44
N ALA A 25 -11.58 -7.26 -1.76
CA ALA A 25 -11.92 -8.52 -2.41
C ALA A 25 -10.86 -9.61 -2.23
N THR A 26 -9.61 -9.23 -2.00
CA THR A 26 -8.50 -10.18 -1.80
C THR A 26 -8.39 -10.70 -0.36
N HIS A 27 -9.25 -10.25 0.55
CA HIS A 27 -9.20 -10.72 1.94
C HIS A 27 -9.47 -12.22 2.01
N PRO A 28 -8.68 -13.00 2.77
CA PRO A 28 -8.81 -14.46 2.79
C PRO A 28 -10.21 -14.98 3.14
N ASN A 29 -10.93 -14.27 4.00
CA ASN A 29 -12.26 -14.67 4.46
C ASN A 29 -13.39 -14.25 3.51
N SER A 30 -13.09 -13.41 2.52
CA SER A 30 -14.09 -12.87 1.59
C SER A 30 -13.65 -12.94 0.14
N PHE A 31 -12.62 -13.77 -0.14
CA PHE A 31 -12.06 -13.85 -1.48
C PHE A 31 -13.08 -14.40 -2.48
N SER A 32 -13.41 -13.57 -3.45
CA SER A 32 -14.22 -13.93 -4.60
C SER A 32 -13.72 -13.08 -5.76
N PRO A 33 -13.12 -13.69 -6.80
CA PRO A 33 -12.54 -12.91 -7.90
C PRO A 33 -13.61 -12.09 -8.60
N PRO A 34 -13.50 -10.76 -8.65
CA PRO A 34 -14.45 -9.92 -9.37
C PRO A 34 -14.35 -10.16 -10.88
N LYS A 35 -15.49 -10.17 -11.57
CA LYS A 35 -15.54 -10.48 -13.01
C LYS A 35 -14.81 -9.48 -13.89
N ASN A 36 -14.71 -8.22 -13.44
CA ASN A 36 -14.16 -7.11 -14.24
C ASN A 36 -12.70 -6.79 -13.90
N PHE A 37 -12.04 -7.63 -13.10
CA PHE A 37 -10.65 -7.43 -12.70
C PHE A 37 -9.81 -8.65 -13.01
N THR A 38 -8.56 -8.40 -13.40
CA THR A 38 -7.58 -9.47 -13.54
C THR A 38 -7.03 -9.80 -12.16
N HIS A 39 -7.05 -11.08 -11.80
CA HIS A 39 -6.50 -11.55 -10.54
C HIS A 39 -5.09 -12.11 -10.78
N ASP A 40 -4.09 -11.47 -10.16
CA ASP A 40 -2.71 -11.95 -10.18
C ASP A 40 -2.35 -12.51 -8.81
N HIS A 41 -1.72 -13.67 -8.80
CA HIS A 41 -1.24 -14.29 -7.57
C HIS A 41 0.21 -14.73 -7.77
N ASN A 42 1.08 -14.23 -6.89
CA ASN A 42 2.51 -14.58 -6.90
C ASN A 42 2.93 -15.00 -5.51
N ARG A 43 3.78 -16.02 -5.45
CA ARG A 43 4.30 -16.53 -4.19
C ARG A 43 5.77 -16.91 -4.34
N ILE A 44 6.57 -16.49 -3.37
CA ILE A 44 8.00 -16.80 -3.35
C ILE A 44 8.43 -17.12 -1.92
N LEU A 45 9.28 -18.13 -1.77
CA LEU A 45 9.91 -18.44 -0.50
C LEU A 45 11.12 -17.51 -0.31
N ILE A 46 11.09 -16.67 0.73
CA ILE A 46 12.17 -15.71 1.03
C ILE A 46 13.07 -16.18 2.17
N GLY A 47 12.74 -17.29 2.82
CA GLY A 47 13.49 -17.85 3.92
C GLY A 47 12.61 -18.67 4.85
N GLU A 48 13.19 -19.09 5.96
CA GLU A 48 12.50 -19.91 6.95
C GLU A 48 12.82 -19.40 8.37
N GLY A 49 11.90 -19.70 9.30
CA GLY A 49 12.09 -19.42 10.71
C GLY A 49 11.62 -18.04 11.16
N GLN A 50 11.57 -17.87 12.46
CA GLN A 50 11.04 -16.65 13.10
C GLN A 50 11.86 -15.41 12.77
N ALA A 51 13.18 -15.54 12.72
CA ALA A 51 14.05 -14.41 12.42
C ALA A 51 13.80 -13.86 11.00
N THR A 52 13.59 -14.75 10.03
CA THR A 52 13.23 -14.34 8.65
C THR A 52 11.87 -13.66 8.63
N PHE A 53 10.90 -14.21 9.35
CA PHE A 53 9.56 -13.62 9.45
C PHE A 53 9.62 -12.20 10.03
N GLU A 54 10.35 -12.00 11.12
CA GLU A 54 10.46 -10.68 11.76
C GLU A 54 11.14 -9.66 10.85
N LYS A 55 12.17 -10.06 10.10
CA LYS A 55 12.82 -9.19 9.13
C LYS A 55 11.88 -8.78 7.99
N ALA A 56 11.12 -9.74 7.46
CA ALA A 56 10.17 -9.48 6.39
C ALA A 56 9.05 -8.55 6.87
N LYS A 57 8.53 -8.78 8.05
CA LYS A 57 7.50 -7.95 8.67
C LYS A 57 8.00 -6.51 8.86
N ALA A 58 9.22 -6.34 9.39
CA ALA A 58 9.81 -5.01 9.56
C ALA A 58 10.00 -4.31 8.22
N ALA A 59 10.43 -5.02 7.20
CA ALA A 59 10.58 -4.47 5.85
C ALA A 59 9.24 -3.98 5.28
N MET A 60 8.17 -4.73 5.46
CA MET A 60 6.84 -4.33 5.03
C MET A 60 6.34 -3.10 5.78
N LYS A 61 6.54 -3.04 7.10
CA LYS A 61 6.14 -1.89 7.91
C LYS A 61 6.89 -0.62 7.53
N ASN A 62 8.09 -0.75 7.02
CA ASN A 62 8.95 0.37 6.62
C ASN A 62 8.91 0.66 5.11
N TRP A 63 7.95 0.10 4.39
CA TRP A 63 7.75 0.35 2.96
C TRP A 63 8.98 0.03 2.09
N LYS A 64 9.75 -1.00 2.44
CA LYS A 64 10.98 -1.34 1.72
C LYS A 64 10.75 -1.71 0.26
N ALA A 65 9.58 -2.25 -0.07
CA ALA A 65 9.21 -2.55 -1.46
C ALA A 65 9.17 -1.29 -2.33
N TYR A 66 8.99 -0.12 -1.74
CA TYR A 66 8.95 1.17 -2.44
C TYR A 66 10.28 1.93 -2.34
N ALA A 67 11.33 1.34 -1.74
CA ALA A 67 12.62 1.98 -1.60
C ALA A 67 13.46 1.81 -2.88
N LEU A 68 12.96 2.34 -3.99
CA LEU A 68 13.56 2.18 -5.32
C LEU A 68 14.49 3.33 -5.72
N GLY A 69 14.65 4.34 -4.87
CA GLY A 69 15.49 5.49 -5.16
C GLY A 69 14.80 6.59 -5.98
N TRP A 70 13.72 6.25 -6.69
CA TRP A 70 12.92 7.19 -7.48
C TRP A 70 11.47 7.28 -7.00
N THR A 71 11.18 6.66 -5.87
CA THR A 71 9.85 6.68 -5.24
C THR A 71 9.96 7.07 -3.77
N ASN A 72 8.95 7.77 -3.27
CA ASN A 72 8.82 8.10 -1.85
C ASN A 72 7.37 7.89 -1.40
N ILE A 73 7.21 7.41 -0.17
CA ILE A 73 5.89 7.25 0.47
C ILE A 73 5.68 8.41 1.45
N HIS A 74 4.51 9.04 1.38
CA HIS A 74 4.12 10.12 2.27
C HIS A 74 2.75 9.85 2.91
N PRO A 75 2.58 10.02 4.20
CA PRO A 75 3.62 10.23 5.22
C PRO A 75 4.46 8.95 5.39
N ASN A 76 5.71 9.11 5.81
CA ASN A 76 6.61 7.98 6.03
C ASN A 76 6.38 7.38 7.42
N VAL A 77 5.25 6.72 7.57
CA VAL A 77 4.82 6.05 8.81
C VAL A 77 4.33 4.65 8.47
N GLN A 78 4.15 3.81 9.49
CA GLN A 78 3.73 2.43 9.29
C GLN A 78 2.32 2.33 8.72
N PRO A 79 2.03 1.28 7.92
CA PRO A 79 0.70 1.06 7.38
C PRO A 79 -0.30 0.71 8.48
N GLU A 80 -1.40 1.44 8.52
CA GLU A 80 -2.51 1.21 9.45
C GLU A 80 -3.83 1.25 8.67
N LYS A 81 -4.81 0.51 9.15
CA LYS A 81 -6.13 0.44 8.51
C LYS A 81 -6.74 1.84 8.36
N ASN A 82 -7.31 2.10 7.20
CA ASN A 82 -7.98 3.35 6.81
C ASN A 82 -7.04 4.55 6.62
N LYS A 83 -5.75 4.40 6.80
CA LYS A 83 -4.79 5.46 6.58
C LYS A 83 -4.54 5.69 5.10
N THR A 84 -4.50 6.95 4.70
CA THR A 84 -4.24 7.37 3.32
C THR A 84 -2.79 7.79 3.15
N PHE A 85 -2.17 7.28 2.10
CA PHE A 85 -0.79 7.57 1.73
C PHE A 85 -0.73 8.08 0.29
N CYS A 86 0.36 8.74 -0.07
CA CYS A 86 0.65 8.94 -1.48
C CYS A 86 2.04 8.43 -1.82
N VAL A 87 2.17 7.93 -3.04
CA VAL A 87 3.46 7.55 -3.63
C VAL A 87 3.88 8.67 -4.54
N GLU A 88 5.02 9.25 -4.25
CA GLU A 88 5.67 10.24 -5.10
C GLU A 88 6.62 9.50 -6.03
N VAL A 89 6.49 9.70 -7.32
CA VAL A 89 7.32 9.06 -8.34
C VAL A 89 8.04 10.14 -9.14
N ASN A 90 9.36 10.03 -9.23
CA ASN A 90 10.19 10.95 -10.00
C ASN A 90 10.54 10.31 -11.36
N HIS A 91 10.10 10.96 -12.44
CA HIS A 91 10.37 10.54 -13.82
C HIS A 91 11.11 11.64 -14.57
N PHE A 92 12.42 11.49 -14.76
CA PHE A 92 13.21 12.43 -15.59
C PHE A 92 12.99 13.92 -15.25
N GLY A 93 12.92 14.23 -13.95
CA GLY A 93 12.65 15.59 -13.49
C GLY A 93 11.18 15.95 -13.34
N PHE A 94 10.26 15.08 -13.75
CA PHE A 94 8.83 15.24 -13.51
C PHE A 94 8.41 14.38 -12.33
N TYR A 95 7.41 14.85 -11.59
CA TYR A 95 6.87 14.14 -10.44
C TYR A 95 5.41 13.78 -10.68
N SER A 96 5.02 12.59 -10.23
CA SER A 96 3.62 12.21 -10.15
C SER A 96 3.28 11.78 -8.74
N LEU A 97 2.04 12.02 -8.32
CA LEU A 97 1.52 11.62 -7.02
C LEU A 97 0.35 10.67 -7.23
N SER A 98 0.41 9.51 -6.61
CA SER A 98 -0.69 8.54 -6.62
C SER A 98 -1.11 8.26 -5.19
N SER A 99 -2.41 8.28 -4.94
CA SER A 99 -2.93 8.04 -3.58
C SER A 99 -3.39 6.61 -3.42
N LEU A 100 -3.24 6.10 -2.20
CA LEU A 100 -3.66 4.77 -1.82
C LEU A 100 -4.18 4.80 -0.38
N ARG A 101 -5.01 3.82 -0.06
CA ARG A 101 -5.53 3.67 1.30
C ARG A 101 -5.37 2.23 1.75
N ILE A 102 -4.95 2.04 3.00
CA ILE A 102 -4.86 0.72 3.62
C ILE A 102 -6.28 0.25 3.96
N VAL A 103 -6.68 -0.88 3.38
CA VAL A 103 -8.03 -1.43 3.55
C VAL A 103 -8.12 -2.33 4.76
N TYR A 104 -7.10 -3.18 4.95
CA TYR A 104 -6.99 -4.03 6.14
C TYR A 104 -5.53 -4.34 6.43
N VAL A 105 -5.27 -4.71 7.69
CA VAL A 105 -3.97 -5.19 8.15
C VAL A 105 -4.20 -6.50 8.90
N VAL A 106 -3.41 -7.52 8.58
CA VAL A 106 -3.36 -8.78 9.32
C VAL A 106 -2.05 -8.80 10.09
N ASN A 107 -2.12 -8.85 11.41
CA ASN A 107 -0.93 -8.85 12.26
C ASN A 107 -1.07 -9.98 13.28
N GLU A 108 -0.58 -11.15 12.92
CA GLU A 108 -0.66 -12.37 13.72
C GLU A 108 0.75 -12.88 14.01
N PRO A 109 0.94 -13.78 15.00
CA PRO A 109 2.28 -14.29 15.33
C PRO A 109 3.02 -14.94 14.18
N LYS A 110 2.30 -15.52 13.20
CA LYS A 110 2.90 -16.22 12.06
C LYS A 110 2.47 -15.67 10.72
N ARG A 111 1.79 -14.51 10.71
CA ARG A 111 1.30 -13.91 9.48
C ARG A 111 1.23 -12.40 9.60
N PHE A 112 1.79 -11.72 8.61
CA PHE A 112 1.64 -10.28 8.48
C PHE A 112 1.26 -9.93 7.05
N ALA A 113 0.23 -9.11 6.88
CA ALA A 113 -0.23 -8.68 5.57
C ALA A 113 -0.95 -7.34 5.68
N TYR A 114 -0.96 -6.60 4.59
CA TYR A 114 -1.87 -5.46 4.45
C TYR A 114 -2.35 -5.37 3.01
N ALA A 115 -3.53 -4.81 2.84
CA ALA A 115 -4.11 -4.59 1.52
C ALA A 115 -4.17 -3.10 1.23
N ILE A 116 -3.81 -2.76 0.01
CA ILE A 116 -3.79 -1.40 -0.50
C ILE A 116 -4.84 -1.28 -1.59
N SER A 117 -5.64 -0.21 -1.53
CA SER A 117 -6.56 0.13 -2.62
C SER A 117 -6.24 1.53 -3.11
N THR A 118 -6.21 1.69 -4.43
CA THR A 118 -5.94 3.00 -5.05
C THR A 118 -7.16 3.91 -4.92
N LEU A 119 -6.92 5.19 -4.78
CA LEU A 119 -7.95 6.23 -4.77
C LEU A 119 -7.97 6.95 -6.11
N PRO A 120 -9.12 7.55 -6.49
CA PRO A 120 -9.16 8.40 -7.67
C PRO A 120 -8.30 9.63 -7.42
N GLY A 121 -7.32 9.87 -8.29
CA GLY A 121 -6.37 10.92 -8.04
C GLY A 121 -5.94 11.74 -9.21
#